data_ad4f30a2e3291a14d0abb32c59c064ec
#
_entry.id   ad4f30a2e3291a14d0abb32c59c064ec
#
_cell.length_a   1.000
_cell.length_b   1.000
_cell.length_c   1.000
_cell.angle_alpha   90.00
_cell.angle_beta   90.00
_cell.angle_gamma   90.00
#
_symmetry.space_group_name_H-M   'P 1'
#
loop_
_entity.id
_entity.type
_entity.pdbx_description
1 polymer ?
#
loop_
_entity_poly.entity_id
_entity_poly.type
_entity_poly.pdbx_seq_one_letter_code
_entity_poly.pdbx_strand_id
1 'polypeptide(L)'
;EVPRQMVLSGDWVTPRWNGETFFDYPVWGYWMVGLSFQVFGISEWAARLPAALAATAVVFALFGLLLALAPAQESVSDRLGRATLCAGLLALSPGWVGWGRSSVTDMFLASGISLALLGFALAYWRRDRPWLRQLGHVALALFCGVAVLAKGPVGLLLPGLVIIGFL
;
A
#
# COMPACT_ATOMS: atom_id res chain seq x y z
N GLU A 1 20.25 2.76 4.68
CA GLU A 1 21.57 2.20 4.34
C GLU A 1 21.45 0.94 3.47
N VAL A 2 20.61 -0.07 3.83
CA VAL A 2 20.48 -1.30 3.04
C VAL A 2 20.16 -1.05 1.56
N PRO A 3 19.13 -0.24 1.18
CA PRO A 3 18.87 0.05 -0.24
C PRO A 3 20.02 0.77 -0.94
N ARG A 4 20.77 1.60 -0.21
CA ARG A 4 21.95 2.29 -0.75
C ARG A 4 23.04 1.28 -1.11
N GLN A 5 23.33 0.32 -0.23
CA GLN A 5 24.29 -0.73 -0.51
C GLN A 5 23.87 -1.62 -1.67
N MET A 6 22.59 -1.99 -1.79
CA MET A 6 22.06 -2.73 -2.93
C MET A 6 22.32 -2.00 -4.26
N VAL A 7 22.07 -0.70 -4.31
CA VAL A 7 22.32 0.11 -5.52
C VAL A 7 23.81 0.19 -5.86
N LEU A 8 24.68 0.40 -4.86
CA LEU A 8 26.13 0.54 -5.08
C LEU A 8 26.82 -0.76 -5.42
N SER A 9 26.39 -1.89 -4.84
CA SER A 9 26.97 -3.21 -5.10
C SER A 9 26.38 -3.91 -6.33
N GLY A 10 25.17 -3.52 -6.76
CA GLY A 10 24.40 -4.25 -7.77
C GLY A 10 23.76 -5.55 -7.26
N ASP A 11 23.92 -5.90 -6.00
CA ASP A 11 23.29 -7.07 -5.37
C ASP A 11 21.91 -6.70 -4.82
N TRP A 12 20.86 -7.03 -5.56
CA TRP A 12 19.47 -6.76 -5.20
C TRP A 12 18.80 -7.89 -4.39
N VAL A 13 19.52 -8.98 -4.16
CA VAL A 13 18.99 -10.17 -3.49
C VAL A 13 19.42 -10.25 -2.04
N THR A 14 20.68 -9.93 -1.77
CA THR A 14 21.27 -10.03 -0.42
C THR A 14 21.29 -8.66 0.26
N PRO A 15 20.34 -8.38 1.17
CA PRO A 15 20.39 -7.14 1.94
C PRO A 15 21.63 -7.11 2.84
N ARG A 16 22.33 -5.97 2.84
CA ARG A 16 23.53 -5.75 3.64
C ARG A 16 23.42 -4.46 4.44
N TRP A 17 23.87 -4.51 5.68
CA TRP A 17 24.04 -3.36 6.56
C TRP A 17 25.49 -3.27 6.99
N ASN A 18 26.17 -2.18 6.66
CA ASN A 18 27.60 -1.97 6.96
C ASN A 18 28.50 -3.14 6.51
N GLY A 19 28.21 -3.75 5.37
CA GLY A 19 28.97 -4.87 4.81
C GLY A 19 28.54 -6.26 5.29
N GLU A 20 27.79 -6.37 6.38
CA GLU A 20 27.25 -7.63 6.90
C GLU A 20 25.85 -7.93 6.32
N THR A 21 25.49 -9.20 6.20
CA THR A 21 24.17 -9.66 5.74
C THR A 21 23.10 -9.27 6.77
N PHE A 22 21.99 -8.69 6.31
CA PHE A 22 20.94 -8.15 7.16
C PHE A 22 19.55 -8.60 6.69
N PHE A 23 19.05 -9.70 7.25
CA PHE A 23 17.76 -10.33 6.87
C PHE A 23 16.63 -10.01 7.86
N ASP A 24 16.56 -8.77 8.37
CA ASP A 24 15.56 -8.36 9.36
C ASP A 24 14.14 -8.25 8.73
N TYR A 25 14.07 -7.77 7.50
CA TYR A 25 12.82 -7.64 6.74
C TYR A 25 12.91 -8.24 5.35
N PRO A 26 11.77 -8.69 4.75
CA PRO A 26 11.71 -9.05 3.34
C PRO A 26 12.06 -7.86 2.43
N VAL A 27 12.40 -8.16 1.19
CA VAL A 27 13.10 -7.25 0.28
C VAL A 27 12.26 -6.10 -0.31
N TRP A 28 10.92 -6.15 -0.23
CA TRP A 28 10.04 -5.20 -0.93
C TRP A 28 10.36 -3.73 -0.62
N GLY A 29 10.44 -3.38 0.67
CA GLY A 29 10.76 -2.02 1.09
C GLY A 29 12.12 -1.55 0.57
N TYR A 30 13.11 -2.44 0.60
CA TYR A 30 14.46 -2.15 0.10
C TYR A 30 14.47 -1.93 -1.41
N TRP A 31 13.74 -2.76 -2.17
CA TRP A 31 13.61 -2.59 -3.61
C TRP A 31 12.95 -1.28 -3.99
N MET A 32 11.86 -0.90 -3.33
CA MET A 32 11.17 0.36 -3.64
C MET A 32 12.07 1.58 -3.39
N VAL A 33 12.80 1.60 -2.28
CA VAL A 33 13.75 2.68 -1.98
C VAL A 33 14.95 2.62 -2.92
N GLY A 34 15.49 1.43 -3.23
CA GLY A 34 16.59 1.26 -4.18
C GLY A 34 16.24 1.75 -5.59
N LEU A 35 15.06 1.42 -6.10
CA LEU A 35 14.55 1.94 -7.37
C LEU A 35 14.42 3.46 -7.37
N SER A 36 13.93 4.04 -6.27
CA SER A 36 13.87 5.49 -6.10
C SER A 36 15.26 6.13 -6.15
N PHE A 37 16.26 5.49 -5.53
CA PHE A 37 17.65 5.96 -5.58
C PHE A 37 18.25 5.87 -6.98
N GLN A 38 17.93 4.85 -7.78
CA GLN A 38 18.39 4.75 -9.16
C GLN A 38 17.84 5.87 -10.04
N VAL A 39 16.57 6.25 -9.83
CA VAL A 39 15.89 7.26 -10.67
C VAL A 39 16.23 8.68 -10.24
N PHE A 40 16.25 8.95 -8.93
CA PHE A 40 16.33 10.30 -8.37
C PHE A 40 17.66 10.61 -7.66
N GLY A 41 18.57 9.64 -7.62
CA GLY A 41 19.81 9.74 -6.85
C GLY A 41 19.62 9.44 -5.37
N ILE A 42 20.73 9.19 -4.68
CA ILE A 42 20.74 8.84 -3.24
C ILE A 42 20.55 10.12 -2.42
N SER A 43 19.35 10.29 -1.90
CA SER A 43 18.97 11.44 -1.06
C SER A 43 17.89 11.06 -0.06
N GLU A 44 17.73 11.86 0.98
CA GLU A 44 16.70 11.65 2.00
C GLU A 44 15.28 11.73 1.42
N TRP A 45 15.06 12.65 0.48
CA TRP A 45 13.81 12.78 -0.24
C TRP A 45 13.48 11.51 -1.06
N ALA A 46 14.46 11.01 -1.83
CA ALA A 46 14.28 9.80 -2.63
C ALA A 46 14.04 8.56 -1.75
N ALA A 47 14.62 8.50 -0.55
CA ALA A 47 14.35 7.41 0.41
C ALA A 47 12.91 7.40 0.92
N ARG A 48 12.27 8.57 1.07
CA ARG A 48 10.90 8.72 1.60
C ARG A 48 9.81 8.63 0.55
N LEU A 49 10.15 8.92 -0.71
CA LEU A 49 9.19 8.98 -1.82
C LEU A 49 8.34 7.71 -1.98
N PRO A 50 8.91 6.48 -1.96
CA PRO A 50 8.11 5.27 -2.15
C PRO A 50 7.05 5.05 -1.07
N ALA A 51 7.37 5.34 0.20
CA ALA A 51 6.40 5.26 1.30
C ALA A 51 5.28 6.29 1.15
N ALA A 52 5.62 7.53 0.74
CA ALA A 52 4.64 8.57 0.48
C ALA A 52 3.71 8.19 -0.69
N LEU A 53 4.26 7.61 -1.76
CA LEU A 53 3.45 7.12 -2.89
C LEU A 53 2.52 5.98 -2.48
N ALA A 54 3.00 5.02 -1.68
CA ALA A 54 2.19 3.92 -1.16
C ALA A 54 1.04 4.46 -0.28
N ALA A 55 1.33 5.41 0.62
CA ALA A 55 0.30 6.07 1.44
C ALA A 55 -0.75 6.78 0.58
N THR A 56 -0.29 7.52 -0.43
CA THR A 56 -1.16 8.28 -1.34
C THR A 56 -2.03 7.36 -2.19
N ALA A 57 -1.49 6.22 -2.63
CA ALA A 57 -2.24 5.21 -3.38
C ALA A 57 -3.45 4.69 -2.60
N VAL A 58 -3.32 4.46 -1.29
CA VAL A 58 -4.45 4.04 -0.43
C VAL A 58 -5.53 5.12 -0.36
N VAL A 59 -5.14 6.39 -0.22
CA VAL A 59 -6.10 7.51 -0.18
C VAL A 59 -6.92 7.57 -1.48
N PHE A 60 -6.26 7.47 -2.63
CA PHE A 60 -6.96 7.45 -3.92
C PHE A 60 -7.78 6.18 -4.14
N ALA A 61 -7.30 5.02 -3.68
CA ALA A 61 -8.05 3.78 -3.76
C ALA A 61 -9.33 3.85 -2.90
N LEU A 62 -9.25 4.41 -1.69
CA LEU A 62 -10.41 4.65 -0.84
C LEU A 62 -11.41 5.61 -1.50
N PHE A 63 -10.92 6.73 -2.04
CA PHE A 63 -11.75 7.68 -2.79
C PHE A 63 -12.48 6.99 -3.95
N GLY A 64 -11.75 6.25 -4.79
CA GLY A 64 -12.30 5.51 -5.92
C GLY A 64 -13.30 4.43 -5.50
N LEU A 65 -13.04 3.69 -4.42
CA LEU A 65 -13.98 2.71 -3.88
C LEU A 65 -15.29 3.38 -3.45
N LEU A 66 -15.22 4.48 -2.72
CA LEU A 66 -16.41 5.20 -2.27
C LEU A 66 -17.26 5.73 -3.43
N LEU A 67 -16.62 6.17 -4.52
CA LEU A 67 -17.34 6.51 -5.75
C LEU A 67 -17.95 5.29 -6.43
N ALA A 68 -17.21 4.17 -6.49
CA ALA A 68 -17.70 2.93 -7.08
C ALA A 68 -18.88 2.33 -6.31
N LEU A 69 -18.95 2.52 -4.99
CA LEU A 69 -20.01 2.01 -4.13
C LEU A 69 -21.17 3.00 -3.95
N ALA A 70 -21.11 4.18 -4.53
CA ALA A 70 -22.15 5.18 -4.39
C ALA A 70 -23.51 4.68 -4.92
N PRO A 71 -24.61 4.89 -4.18
CA PRO A 71 -25.97 4.57 -4.64
C PRO A 71 -26.29 5.32 -5.94
N ALA A 72 -27.09 4.67 -6.83
CA ALA A 72 -27.44 5.27 -8.11
C ALA A 72 -28.25 6.58 -7.97
N GLN A 73 -29.03 6.68 -6.91
CA GLN A 73 -29.91 7.83 -6.62
C GLN A 73 -29.17 9.02 -5.98
N GLU A 74 -27.96 8.81 -5.47
CA GLU A 74 -27.18 9.87 -4.84
C GLU A 74 -26.71 10.90 -5.88
N SER A 75 -26.80 12.18 -5.56
CA SER A 75 -26.31 13.25 -6.46
C SER A 75 -24.81 13.16 -6.67
N VAL A 76 -24.31 13.67 -7.79
CA VAL A 76 -22.86 13.69 -8.09
C VAL A 76 -22.11 14.50 -7.02
N SER A 77 -22.70 15.61 -6.57
CA SER A 77 -22.11 16.46 -5.51
C SER A 77 -21.94 15.70 -4.20
N ASP A 78 -22.98 14.96 -3.77
CA ASP A 78 -22.95 14.22 -2.50
C ASP A 78 -21.96 13.06 -2.55
N ARG A 79 -21.88 12.34 -3.67
CA ARG A 79 -20.87 11.28 -3.90
C ARG A 79 -19.45 11.81 -3.76
N LEU A 80 -19.18 12.91 -4.48
CA LEU A 80 -17.85 13.54 -4.44
C LEU A 80 -17.56 14.10 -3.04
N GLY A 81 -18.52 14.78 -2.42
CA GLY A 81 -18.38 15.33 -1.08
C GLY A 81 -18.03 14.25 -0.05
N ARG A 82 -18.80 13.15 -0.03
CA ARG A 82 -18.56 12.01 0.87
C ARG A 82 -17.21 11.34 0.60
N ALA A 83 -16.88 11.08 -0.66
CA ALA A 83 -15.60 10.44 -1.01
C ALA A 83 -14.42 11.33 -0.65
N THR A 84 -14.49 12.64 -0.91
CA THR A 84 -13.46 13.62 -0.56
C THR A 84 -13.32 13.74 0.96
N LEU A 85 -14.42 13.80 1.71
CA LEU A 85 -14.38 13.90 3.16
C LEU A 85 -13.69 12.67 3.78
N CYS A 86 -14.12 11.46 3.41
CA CYS A 86 -13.57 10.23 3.98
C CYS A 86 -12.09 10.03 3.59
N ALA A 87 -11.73 10.21 2.32
CA ALA A 87 -10.35 10.11 1.87
C ALA A 87 -9.48 11.23 2.47
N GLY A 88 -10.02 12.44 2.61
CA GLY A 88 -9.36 13.57 3.24
C GLY A 88 -9.09 13.34 4.73
N LEU A 89 -10.04 12.77 5.47
CA LEU A 89 -9.82 12.40 6.88
C LEU A 89 -8.67 11.39 7.03
N LEU A 90 -8.59 10.39 6.14
CA LEU A 90 -7.45 9.48 6.12
C LEU A 90 -6.15 10.22 5.80
N ALA A 91 -6.14 11.03 4.73
CA ALA A 91 -4.97 11.76 4.27
C ALA A 91 -4.41 12.74 5.31
N LEU A 92 -5.29 13.31 6.15
CA LEU A 92 -4.93 14.26 7.21
C LEU A 92 -4.72 13.59 8.58
N SER A 93 -4.94 12.29 8.69
CA SER A 93 -4.72 11.55 9.93
C SER A 93 -3.22 11.64 10.33
N PRO A 94 -2.90 12.09 11.55
CA PRO A 94 -1.52 12.28 11.98
C PRO A 94 -0.66 11.01 11.87
N GLY A 95 -1.22 9.85 12.20
CA GLY A 95 -0.55 8.57 12.06
C GLY A 95 -0.25 8.24 10.60
N TRP A 96 -1.21 8.45 9.68
CA TRP A 96 -1.02 8.19 8.26
C TRP A 96 0.03 9.09 7.63
N VAL A 97 -0.02 10.39 7.96
CA VAL A 97 0.99 11.37 7.51
C VAL A 97 2.36 11.06 8.07
N GLY A 98 2.45 10.74 9.36
CA GLY A 98 3.73 10.43 10.01
C GLY A 98 4.43 9.24 9.38
N TRP A 99 3.75 8.12 9.23
CA TRP A 99 4.29 6.91 8.60
C TRP A 99 4.54 7.10 7.09
N GLY A 100 3.66 7.79 6.38
CA GLY A 100 3.82 8.08 4.94
C GLY A 100 5.01 8.98 4.63
N ARG A 101 5.49 9.78 5.59
CA ARG A 101 6.69 10.62 5.43
C ARG A 101 7.97 9.95 5.93
N SER A 102 7.86 8.77 6.51
CA SER A 102 8.99 8.02 7.06
C SER A 102 9.44 6.94 6.08
N SER A 103 10.76 6.72 5.98
CA SER A 103 11.32 5.63 5.17
C SER A 103 11.33 4.33 5.99
N VAL A 104 10.13 3.79 6.28
CA VAL A 104 9.96 2.59 7.09
C VAL A 104 9.12 1.54 6.36
N THR A 105 9.39 0.27 6.64
CA THR A 105 8.69 -0.87 6.03
C THR A 105 7.23 -0.96 6.46
N ASP A 106 6.87 -0.40 7.61
CA ASP A 106 5.51 -0.42 8.15
C ASP A 106 4.49 0.25 7.22
N MET A 107 4.89 1.32 6.52
CA MET A 107 4.00 1.98 5.56
C MET A 107 3.67 1.10 4.37
N PHE A 108 4.63 0.31 3.87
CA PHE A 108 4.38 -0.65 2.78
C PHE A 108 3.45 -1.77 3.23
N LEU A 109 3.63 -2.29 4.47
CA LEU A 109 2.72 -3.27 5.05
C LEU A 109 1.31 -2.69 5.20
N ALA A 110 1.18 -1.52 5.83
CA ALA A 110 -0.12 -0.88 6.07
C ALA A 110 -0.85 -0.57 4.75
N SER A 111 -0.12 -0.06 3.75
CA SER A 111 -0.67 0.20 2.43
C SER A 111 -1.10 -1.08 1.72
N GLY A 112 -0.27 -2.13 1.76
CA GLY A 112 -0.60 -3.43 1.17
C GLY A 112 -1.86 -4.03 1.78
N ILE A 113 -1.96 -4.09 3.12
CA ILE A 113 -3.15 -4.58 3.83
C ILE A 113 -4.38 -3.73 3.48
N SER A 114 -4.25 -2.40 3.51
CA SER A 114 -5.36 -1.50 3.20
C SER A 114 -5.86 -1.71 1.76
N LEU A 115 -4.97 -1.76 0.78
CA LEU A 115 -5.33 -1.98 -0.62
C LEU A 115 -5.95 -3.38 -0.85
N ALA A 116 -5.47 -4.40 -0.15
CA ALA A 116 -6.05 -5.74 -0.19
C ALA A 116 -7.50 -5.74 0.34
N LEU A 117 -7.75 -5.10 1.48
CA LEU A 117 -9.09 -4.99 2.08
C LEU A 117 -10.03 -4.11 1.23
N LEU A 118 -9.54 -3.02 0.63
CA LEU A 118 -10.33 -2.24 -0.34
C LEU A 118 -10.67 -3.05 -1.58
N GLY A 119 -9.75 -3.90 -2.06
CA GLY A 119 -10.01 -4.86 -3.13
C GLY A 119 -11.10 -5.87 -2.75
N PHE A 120 -11.03 -6.46 -1.56
CA PHE A 120 -12.08 -7.33 -1.03
C PHE A 120 -13.44 -6.61 -0.98
N ALA A 121 -13.48 -5.40 -0.43
CA ALA A 121 -14.68 -4.59 -0.34
C ALA A 121 -15.30 -4.34 -1.73
N LEU A 122 -14.48 -3.97 -2.71
CA LEU A 122 -14.92 -3.78 -4.09
C LEU A 122 -15.54 -5.07 -4.67
N ALA A 123 -14.86 -6.21 -4.49
CA ALA A 123 -15.34 -7.50 -4.99
C ALA A 123 -16.65 -7.95 -4.31
N TYR A 124 -16.77 -7.69 -3.00
CA TYR A 124 -17.92 -8.07 -2.20
C TYR A 124 -19.16 -7.25 -2.52
N TRP A 125 -19.06 -5.93 -2.63
CA TRP A 125 -20.21 -5.05 -2.82
C TRP A 125 -20.55 -4.81 -4.30
N ARG A 126 -19.63 -5.05 -5.25
CA ARG A 126 -19.90 -4.90 -6.70
C ARG A 126 -20.02 -6.22 -7.43
N ARG A 127 -20.74 -7.17 -6.83
CA ARG A 127 -21.05 -8.48 -7.46
C ARG A 127 -21.88 -8.37 -8.74
N ASP A 128 -22.62 -7.27 -8.86
CA ASP A 128 -23.42 -6.90 -10.03
C ASP A 128 -22.58 -6.61 -11.29
N ARG A 129 -21.30 -6.25 -11.12
CA ARG A 129 -20.39 -5.92 -12.21
C ARG A 129 -19.19 -6.88 -12.24
N PRO A 130 -19.18 -7.88 -13.15
CA PRO A 130 -18.14 -8.93 -13.17
C PRO A 130 -16.70 -8.39 -13.22
N TRP A 131 -16.46 -7.33 -14.01
CA TRP A 131 -15.14 -6.75 -14.15
C TRP A 131 -14.64 -6.08 -12.86
N LEU A 132 -15.51 -5.37 -12.12
CA LEU A 132 -15.16 -4.77 -10.82
C LEU A 132 -14.90 -5.84 -9.77
N ARG A 133 -15.71 -6.89 -9.77
CA ARG A 133 -15.50 -8.04 -8.89
C ARG A 133 -14.14 -8.69 -9.16
N GLN A 134 -13.81 -8.91 -10.43
CA GLN A 134 -12.52 -9.49 -10.83
C GLN A 134 -11.35 -8.59 -10.43
N LEU A 135 -11.45 -7.28 -10.70
CA LEU A 135 -10.46 -6.29 -10.27
C LEU A 135 -10.25 -6.33 -8.76
N GLY A 136 -11.34 -6.42 -7.98
CA GLY A 136 -11.26 -6.52 -6.52
C GLY A 136 -10.53 -7.77 -6.04
N HIS A 137 -10.78 -8.95 -6.64
CA HIS A 137 -10.06 -10.18 -6.30
C HIS A 137 -8.59 -10.12 -6.68
N VAL A 138 -8.27 -9.55 -7.85
CA VAL A 138 -6.87 -9.37 -8.28
C VAL A 138 -6.16 -8.40 -7.32
N ALA A 139 -6.81 -7.30 -6.95
CA ALA A 139 -6.24 -6.35 -5.99
C ALA A 139 -6.00 -7.02 -4.61
N LEU A 140 -6.97 -7.78 -4.10
CA LEU A 140 -6.82 -8.54 -2.86
C LEU A 140 -5.59 -9.45 -2.91
N ALA A 141 -5.48 -10.30 -3.94
CA ALA A 141 -4.38 -11.25 -4.06
C ALA A 141 -3.02 -10.55 -4.23
N LEU A 142 -2.95 -9.55 -5.12
CA LEU A 142 -1.72 -8.80 -5.40
C LEU A 142 -1.21 -8.09 -4.15
N PHE A 143 -2.08 -7.34 -3.46
CA PHE A 143 -1.66 -6.54 -2.32
C PHE A 143 -1.44 -7.34 -1.04
N CYS A 144 -2.08 -8.51 -0.88
CA CYS A 144 -1.65 -9.49 0.13
C CYS A 144 -0.22 -9.97 -0.15
N GLY A 145 0.11 -10.28 -1.41
CA GLY A 145 1.47 -10.66 -1.81
C GLY A 145 2.48 -9.56 -1.53
N VAL A 146 2.17 -8.31 -1.89
CA VAL A 146 3.01 -7.13 -1.59
C VAL A 146 3.20 -6.96 -0.07
N ALA A 147 2.14 -7.09 0.72
CA ALA A 147 2.21 -6.98 2.18
C ALA A 147 3.08 -8.08 2.81
N VAL A 148 3.01 -9.32 2.29
CA VAL A 148 3.90 -10.42 2.71
C VAL A 148 5.35 -10.11 2.35
N LEU A 149 5.63 -9.60 1.15
CA LEU A 149 6.97 -9.19 0.72
C LEU A 149 7.49 -7.95 1.49
N ALA A 150 6.60 -7.18 2.12
CA ALA A 150 6.99 -6.03 2.94
C ALA A 150 7.38 -6.42 4.38
N LYS A 151 6.62 -7.34 5.00
CA LYS A 151 6.86 -7.68 6.43
C LYS A 151 6.50 -9.14 6.81
N GLY A 152 6.46 -10.04 5.84
CA GLY A 152 6.25 -11.46 6.08
C GLY A 152 4.78 -11.87 6.27
N PRO A 153 4.49 -13.01 6.93
CA PRO A 153 3.17 -13.65 6.97
C PRO A 153 2.03 -12.78 7.48
N VAL A 154 2.32 -11.77 8.30
CA VAL A 154 1.33 -10.84 8.84
C VAL A 154 0.55 -10.12 7.73
N GLY A 155 1.18 -9.92 6.57
CA GLY A 155 0.56 -9.32 5.38
C GLY A 155 -0.58 -10.13 4.78
N LEU A 156 -0.63 -11.44 5.05
CA LEU A 156 -1.74 -12.32 4.66
C LEU A 156 -2.69 -12.60 5.83
N LEU A 157 -2.13 -12.80 7.04
CA LEU A 157 -2.90 -13.18 8.21
C LEU A 157 -3.90 -12.11 8.63
N LEU A 158 -3.49 -10.83 8.66
CA LEU A 158 -4.38 -9.73 9.07
C LEU A 158 -5.57 -9.55 8.12
N PRO A 159 -5.39 -9.40 6.79
CA PRO A 159 -6.53 -9.36 5.88
C PRO A 159 -7.40 -10.61 5.97
N GLY A 160 -6.79 -11.79 6.09
CA GLY A 160 -7.52 -13.05 6.22
C GLY A 160 -8.41 -13.09 7.45
N LEU A 161 -7.90 -12.71 8.62
CA LEU A 161 -8.67 -12.65 9.87
C LEU A 161 -9.82 -11.64 9.79
N VAL A 162 -9.57 -10.46 9.21
CA VAL A 162 -10.62 -9.45 9.01
C VAL A 162 -11.72 -9.96 8.09
N ILE A 163 -11.37 -10.61 6.99
CA ILE A 163 -12.32 -11.15 6.02
C ILE A 163 -13.14 -12.30 6.64
N ILE A 164 -12.48 -13.23 7.35
CA ILE A 164 -13.16 -14.35 8.02
C ILE A 164 -14.11 -13.84 9.10
N GLY A 165 -13.70 -12.83 9.87
CA GLY A 165 -14.56 -12.24 10.90
C GLY A 165 -15.72 -11.40 10.35
N PHE A 166 -15.62 -10.97 9.09
CA PHE A 166 -16.67 -10.21 8.39
C PHE A 166 -17.72 -11.11 7.73
N LEU A 167 -17.34 -12.29 7.22
CA LEU A 167 -18.22 -13.25 6.51
C LEU A 167 -19.04 -14.10 7.46
#